data_19e14227640d3e4a1ae47607e18ea715
#
_entry.id   19e14227640d3e4a1ae47607e18ea715
#
_cell.length_a   1.000
_cell.length_b   1.000
_cell.length_c   1.000
_cell.angle_alpha   90.00
_cell.angle_beta   90.00
_cell.angle_gamma   90.00
#
_symmetry.space_group_name_H-M   'P 1'
#
loop_
_entity.id
_entity.type
_entity.pdbx_description
1 polymer ?
#
loop_
_entity_poly.entity_id
_entity_poly.type
_entity_poly.pdbx_seq_one_letter_code
_entity_poly.pdbx_strand_id
1 'polypeptide(L)'
;MQRNYSRGGFTLIELLVVIAIIAVLVSIALPVYTGIQEKARVTQDLSNLRQIGFATQMYLNDNDNVLFDSTAIWMGQLHPKYLAAWKIFQSPFDLRTASEQDASAPISYGLNGNSKGTVNPTSVAGLVTDKIQNPSGFILFAPAQDTGSTVKFSGTPAANVTVYKNGTTSGGTHNRRIRINACFADIHVENLTWTHFINDSATDTNDPDAKYRWDPYQPYP
;
A
#
# COMPACT_ATOMS: atom_id res chain seq x y z
N MET A 1 41.53 -59.43 -1.62
CA MET A 1 40.63 -59.18 -2.76
C MET A 1 40.30 -57.67 -2.80
N GLN A 2 40.91 -56.91 -3.71
CA GLN A 2 40.54 -55.50 -3.93
C GLN A 2 39.45 -55.42 -4.99
N ARG A 3 38.29 -54.85 -4.61
CA ARG A 3 37.20 -54.61 -5.51
C ARG A 3 37.51 -53.30 -6.31
N ASN A 4 37.80 -53.42 -7.58
CA ASN A 4 37.91 -52.31 -8.50
C ASN A 4 36.51 -51.77 -8.77
N TYR A 5 36.17 -50.64 -8.20
CA TYR A 5 34.98 -49.86 -8.63
C TYR A 5 35.31 -49.16 -9.94
N SER A 6 34.71 -49.57 -11.06
CA SER A 6 34.76 -48.82 -12.28
C SER A 6 34.01 -47.49 -12.06
N ARG A 7 34.71 -46.34 -12.11
CA ARG A 7 34.10 -45.01 -12.15
C ARG A 7 33.53 -44.84 -13.55
N GLY A 8 32.21 -44.95 -13.71
CA GLY A 8 31.55 -44.55 -14.93
C GLY A 8 31.76 -43.04 -15.16
N GLY A 9 32.41 -42.69 -16.24
CA GLY A 9 32.58 -41.30 -16.67
C GLY A 9 31.28 -40.76 -17.25
N PHE A 10 30.92 -39.51 -16.90
CA PHE A 10 29.76 -38.81 -17.42
C PHE A 10 30.01 -38.44 -18.91
N THR A 11 29.08 -38.74 -19.79
CA THR A 11 29.23 -38.38 -21.22
C THR A 11 28.78 -36.92 -21.45
N LEU A 12 29.39 -36.26 -22.43
CA LEU A 12 29.05 -34.89 -22.78
C LEU A 12 27.59 -34.73 -23.22
N ILE A 13 27.04 -35.79 -23.84
CA ILE A 13 25.63 -35.80 -24.29
C ILE A 13 24.65 -35.90 -23.12
N GLU A 14 24.96 -36.66 -22.07
CA GLU A 14 24.13 -36.71 -20.87
C GLU A 14 24.06 -35.38 -20.17
N LEU A 15 25.19 -34.62 -20.10
CA LEU A 15 25.20 -33.29 -19.53
C LEU A 15 24.38 -32.31 -20.40
N LEU A 16 24.51 -32.40 -21.71
CA LEU A 16 23.82 -31.51 -22.66
C LEU A 16 22.30 -31.68 -22.58
N VAL A 17 21.82 -32.92 -22.50
CA VAL A 17 20.38 -33.22 -22.39
C VAL A 17 19.82 -32.68 -21.09
N VAL A 18 20.54 -32.82 -19.98
CA VAL A 18 20.09 -32.32 -18.66
C VAL A 18 19.95 -30.80 -18.67
N ILE A 19 20.96 -30.06 -19.18
CA ILE A 19 20.87 -28.59 -19.24
C ILE A 19 19.78 -28.13 -20.19
N ALA A 20 19.52 -28.84 -21.30
CA ALA A 20 18.44 -28.53 -22.21
C ALA A 20 17.06 -28.66 -21.54
N ILE A 21 16.85 -29.72 -20.76
CA ILE A 21 15.60 -29.92 -19.99
C ILE A 21 15.45 -28.81 -18.93
N ILE A 22 16.51 -28.51 -18.19
CA ILE A 22 16.48 -27.43 -17.18
C ILE A 22 16.15 -26.08 -17.84
N ALA A 23 16.74 -25.77 -18.97
CA ALA A 23 16.50 -24.51 -19.69
C ALA A 23 15.01 -24.37 -20.08
N VAL A 24 14.38 -25.44 -20.56
CA VAL A 24 12.94 -25.44 -20.90
C VAL A 24 12.09 -25.24 -19.64
N LEU A 25 12.39 -25.94 -18.54
CA LEU A 25 11.63 -25.78 -17.29
C LEU A 25 11.75 -24.38 -16.72
N VAL A 26 12.95 -23.80 -16.70
CA VAL A 26 13.21 -22.45 -16.21
C VAL A 26 12.49 -21.40 -17.05
N SER A 27 12.42 -21.58 -18.37
CA SER A 27 11.76 -20.62 -19.27
C SER A 27 10.26 -20.44 -18.96
N ILE A 28 9.60 -21.48 -18.47
CA ILE A 28 8.19 -21.46 -18.05
C ILE A 28 8.05 -20.98 -16.60
N ALA A 29 8.98 -21.38 -15.73
CA ALA A 29 8.90 -21.08 -14.31
C ALA A 29 9.11 -19.60 -13.97
N LEU A 30 10.02 -18.91 -14.68
CA LEU A 30 10.36 -17.52 -14.40
C LEU A 30 9.18 -16.54 -14.49
N PRO A 31 8.37 -16.50 -15.57
CA PRO A 31 7.25 -15.57 -15.65
C PRO A 31 6.14 -15.87 -14.64
N VAL A 32 5.93 -17.14 -14.28
CA VAL A 32 4.97 -17.53 -13.25
C VAL A 32 5.44 -17.07 -11.86
N TYR A 33 6.73 -17.23 -11.58
CA TYR A 33 7.33 -16.84 -10.30
C TYR A 33 7.21 -15.33 -10.03
N THR A 34 7.49 -14.49 -11.02
CA THR A 34 7.35 -13.03 -10.88
C THR A 34 5.91 -12.60 -10.59
N GLY A 35 4.94 -13.23 -11.24
CA GLY A 35 3.52 -12.97 -10.99
C GLY A 35 3.07 -13.38 -9.57
N ILE A 36 3.59 -14.49 -9.05
CA ILE A 36 3.32 -14.94 -7.68
C ILE A 36 3.94 -13.98 -6.66
N GLN A 37 5.16 -13.51 -6.89
CA GLN A 37 5.81 -12.53 -6.02
C GLN A 37 5.03 -11.21 -5.94
N GLU A 38 4.53 -10.72 -7.07
CA GLU A 38 3.71 -9.51 -7.08
C GLU A 38 2.43 -9.70 -6.27
N LYS A 39 1.72 -10.81 -6.44
CA LYS A 39 0.52 -11.14 -5.65
C LYS A 39 0.82 -11.24 -4.15
N ALA A 40 1.93 -11.83 -3.77
CA ALA A 40 2.36 -11.91 -2.38
C ALA A 40 2.60 -10.51 -1.78
N ARG A 41 3.25 -9.60 -2.53
CA ARG A 41 3.43 -8.20 -2.14
C ARG A 41 2.10 -7.46 -1.99
N VAL A 42 1.15 -7.66 -2.91
CA VAL A 42 -0.20 -7.07 -2.81
C VAL A 42 -0.89 -7.52 -1.54
N THR A 43 -0.84 -8.81 -1.23
CA THR A 43 -1.45 -9.37 0.00
C THR A 43 -0.79 -8.82 1.27
N GLN A 44 0.54 -8.70 1.26
CA GLN A 44 1.29 -8.09 2.37
C GLN A 44 0.91 -6.61 2.55
N ASP A 45 0.79 -5.87 1.47
CA ASP A 45 0.42 -4.46 1.48
C ASP A 45 -1.00 -4.25 2.05
N LEU A 46 -1.97 -5.09 1.64
CA LEU A 46 -3.31 -5.12 2.22
C LEU A 46 -3.28 -5.46 3.72
N SER A 47 -2.43 -6.40 4.13
CA SER A 47 -2.26 -6.75 5.54
C SER A 47 -1.70 -5.59 6.36
N ASN A 48 -0.72 -4.86 5.83
CA ASN A 48 -0.15 -3.67 6.47
C ASN A 48 -1.23 -2.59 6.65
N LEU A 49 -1.99 -2.28 5.60
CA LEU A 49 -3.08 -1.29 5.66
C LEU A 49 -4.15 -1.68 6.68
N ARG A 50 -4.52 -2.97 6.78
CA ARG A 50 -5.44 -3.44 7.81
C ARG A 50 -4.90 -3.23 9.22
N GLN A 51 -3.62 -3.52 9.46
CA GLN A 51 -2.99 -3.30 10.75
C GLN A 51 -2.95 -1.82 11.13
N ILE A 52 -2.64 -0.93 10.16
CA ILE A 52 -2.70 0.53 10.35
C ILE A 52 -4.14 0.94 10.67
N GLY A 53 -5.13 0.43 9.93
CA GLY A 53 -6.54 0.69 10.18
C GLY A 53 -7.00 0.28 11.58
N PHE A 54 -6.69 -0.95 12.02
CA PHE A 54 -7.02 -1.40 13.37
C PHE A 54 -6.32 -0.58 14.45
N ALA A 55 -5.04 -0.24 14.28
CA ALA A 55 -4.32 0.63 15.19
C ALA A 55 -4.98 2.02 15.27
N THR A 56 -5.45 2.54 14.14
CA THR A 56 -6.20 3.80 14.08
C THR A 56 -7.51 3.70 14.83
N GLN A 57 -8.26 2.59 14.69
CA GLN A 57 -9.49 2.41 15.47
C GLN A 57 -9.23 2.36 16.97
N MET A 58 -8.16 1.70 17.41
CA MET A 58 -7.77 1.71 18.82
C MET A 58 -7.39 3.13 19.28
N TYR A 59 -6.68 3.89 18.46
CA TYR A 59 -6.36 5.29 18.72
C TYR A 59 -7.63 6.14 18.87
N LEU A 60 -8.60 6.00 17.94
CA LEU A 60 -9.86 6.74 17.97
C LEU A 60 -10.67 6.46 19.23
N ASN A 61 -10.71 5.22 19.68
CA ASN A 61 -11.40 4.84 20.93
C ASN A 61 -10.79 5.52 22.16
N ASP A 62 -9.48 5.81 22.15
CA ASP A 62 -8.77 6.48 23.24
C ASP A 62 -8.78 8.02 23.10
N ASN A 63 -9.23 8.57 21.96
CA ASN A 63 -9.16 9.99 21.62
C ASN A 63 -10.49 10.56 21.13
N ASP A 64 -11.61 10.17 21.75
CA ASP A 64 -12.96 10.74 21.50
C ASP A 64 -13.37 10.74 20.01
N ASN A 65 -12.99 9.69 19.25
CA ASN A 65 -13.22 9.57 17.80
C ASN A 65 -12.58 10.70 16.97
N VAL A 66 -11.57 11.37 17.49
CA VAL A 66 -10.81 12.41 16.76
C VAL A 66 -9.60 11.79 16.10
N LEU A 67 -9.48 11.97 14.78
CA LEU A 67 -8.28 11.58 14.02
C LEU A 67 -7.08 12.44 14.44
N PHE A 68 -5.92 11.93 14.18
CA PHE A 68 -4.58 12.42 14.56
C PHE A 68 -4.45 13.94 14.69
N ASP A 69 -3.66 14.36 15.66
CA ASP A 69 -3.30 15.77 15.80
C ASP A 69 -2.48 16.24 14.56
N SER A 70 -2.87 17.40 14.01
CA SER A 70 -2.19 18.00 12.85
C SER A 70 -0.79 18.52 13.16
N THR A 71 -0.47 18.73 14.44
CA THR A 71 0.85 19.24 14.89
C THR A 71 1.88 18.14 15.03
N ALA A 72 1.47 16.88 15.08
CA ALA A 72 2.33 15.73 15.26
C ALA A 72 2.28 14.78 14.04
N ILE A 73 3.32 13.99 13.88
CA ILE A 73 3.40 12.96 12.84
C ILE A 73 2.36 11.88 13.12
N TRP A 74 1.44 11.63 12.20
CA TRP A 74 0.31 10.72 12.43
C TRP A 74 0.75 9.28 12.79
N MET A 75 1.79 8.73 12.12
CA MET A 75 2.29 7.39 12.45
C MET A 75 2.97 7.33 13.82
N GLY A 76 3.56 8.42 14.28
CA GLY A 76 4.14 8.53 15.63
C GLY A 76 3.09 8.53 16.73
N GLN A 77 1.84 8.86 16.40
CA GLN A 77 0.72 8.78 17.34
C GLN A 77 0.19 7.33 17.45
N LEU A 78 0.44 6.49 16.44
CA LEU A 78 0.15 5.06 16.47
C LEU A 78 1.29 4.24 17.09
N HIS A 79 2.54 4.59 16.77
CA HIS A 79 3.73 3.88 17.24
C HIS A 79 4.25 4.49 18.56
N PRO A 80 4.68 3.71 19.55
CA PRO A 80 4.60 2.25 19.61
C PRO A 80 3.32 1.72 20.28
N LYS A 81 2.44 2.60 20.79
CA LYS A 81 1.32 2.23 21.67
C LYS A 81 0.33 1.27 21.00
N TYR A 82 -0.07 1.56 19.76
CA TYR A 82 -1.10 0.80 19.04
C TYR A 82 -0.49 -0.10 17.96
N LEU A 83 0.69 0.24 17.47
CA LEU A 83 1.40 -0.48 16.40
C LEU A 83 2.89 -0.53 16.71
N ALA A 84 3.36 -1.68 17.22
CA ALA A 84 4.73 -1.80 17.73
C ALA A 84 5.81 -1.87 16.63
N ALA A 85 5.49 -2.44 15.46
CA ALA A 85 6.47 -2.67 14.40
C ALA A 85 6.48 -1.55 13.38
N TRP A 86 7.56 -0.80 13.32
CA TRP A 86 7.74 0.32 12.39
C TRP A 86 7.67 -0.09 10.91
N LYS A 87 8.12 -1.31 10.60
CA LYS A 87 8.10 -1.88 9.26
C LYS A 87 6.69 -1.97 8.64
N ILE A 88 5.64 -1.99 9.44
CA ILE A 88 4.27 -2.03 8.94
C ILE A 88 3.92 -0.75 8.16
N PHE A 89 4.55 0.39 8.49
CA PHE A 89 4.39 1.64 7.75
C PHE A 89 5.14 1.66 6.41
N GLN A 90 5.84 0.60 6.05
CA GLN A 90 6.52 0.46 4.77
C GLN A 90 5.79 -0.54 3.87
N SER A 91 5.42 -0.08 2.67
CA SER A 91 4.83 -0.96 1.65
C SER A 91 5.88 -1.95 1.12
N PRO A 92 5.51 -3.21 0.85
CA PRO A 92 6.40 -4.19 0.22
C PRO A 92 6.83 -3.82 -1.20
N PHE A 93 6.22 -2.79 -1.79
CA PHE A 93 6.63 -2.20 -3.06
C PHE A 93 7.70 -1.13 -2.89
N ASP A 94 7.95 -0.66 -1.66
CA ASP A 94 8.99 0.30 -1.32
C ASP A 94 10.32 -0.44 -1.13
N LEU A 95 11.27 -0.18 -2.01
CA LEU A 95 12.58 -0.83 -2.00
C LEU A 95 13.61 -0.13 -1.09
N ARG A 96 13.23 0.98 -0.43
CA ARG A 96 14.12 1.63 0.53
C ARG A 96 14.31 0.73 1.74
N THR A 97 15.51 0.76 2.31
CA THR A 97 15.80 -0.02 3.53
C THR A 97 15.18 0.67 4.74
N ALA A 98 14.27 -0.02 5.42
CA ALA A 98 13.74 0.44 6.70
C ALA A 98 14.46 -0.22 7.86
N SER A 99 14.68 0.53 8.93
CA SER A 99 15.08 -0.01 10.23
C SER A 99 13.84 -0.14 11.11
N GLU A 100 13.67 -1.28 11.76
CA GLU A 100 12.54 -1.51 12.69
C GLU A 100 12.60 -0.66 13.96
N GLN A 101 13.73 -0.03 14.22
CA GLN A 101 13.99 0.70 15.47
C GLN A 101 14.27 2.19 15.26
N ASP A 102 14.22 2.66 14.03
CA ASP A 102 14.63 4.02 13.69
C ASP A 102 13.40 4.86 13.32
N ALA A 103 13.16 5.91 14.09
CA ALA A 103 12.13 6.90 13.82
C ALA A 103 12.37 7.68 12.49
N SER A 104 13.56 7.58 11.90
CA SER A 104 13.88 8.12 10.57
C SER A 104 13.64 7.13 9.42
N ALA A 105 13.17 5.92 9.74
CA ALA A 105 12.89 4.92 8.71
C ALA A 105 11.90 5.44 7.67
N PRO A 106 12.10 5.16 6.38
CA PRO A 106 11.16 5.58 5.35
C PRO A 106 9.80 4.93 5.55
N ILE A 107 8.74 5.71 5.36
CA ILE A 107 7.36 5.27 5.33
C ILE A 107 6.81 5.34 3.92
N SER A 108 5.81 4.54 3.62
CA SER A 108 5.21 4.47 2.28
C SER A 108 3.75 4.84 2.27
N TYR A 109 3.08 4.83 3.42
CA TYR A 109 1.65 5.14 3.50
C TYR A 109 1.44 6.59 3.90
N GLY A 110 0.43 7.21 3.31
CA GLY A 110 -0.01 8.55 3.61
C GLY A 110 -1.44 8.56 4.14
N LEU A 111 -1.73 9.54 4.98
CA LEU A 111 -3.08 9.90 5.37
C LEU A 111 -3.71 10.76 4.26
N ASN A 112 -5.03 10.66 4.05
CA ASN A 112 -5.73 11.49 3.06
C ASN A 112 -5.49 12.97 3.34
N GLY A 113 -4.89 13.66 2.37
CA GLY A 113 -4.55 15.08 2.45
C GLY A 113 -5.34 15.95 1.48
N ASN A 114 -6.41 15.41 0.89
CA ASN A 114 -7.20 16.17 -0.07
C ASN A 114 -8.14 17.15 0.64
N SER A 115 -7.94 18.43 0.40
CA SER A 115 -8.80 19.50 0.89
C SER A 115 -9.84 19.87 -0.16
N LYS A 116 -10.80 19.00 -0.46
CA LYS A 116 -11.98 19.43 -1.21
C LYS A 116 -13.03 19.96 -0.25
N GLY A 117 -13.41 21.21 -0.44
CA GLY A 117 -14.47 21.87 0.28
C GLY A 117 -14.01 23.16 0.97
N THR A 118 -14.94 24.07 1.18
CA THR A 118 -14.74 25.36 1.84
C THR A 118 -14.49 25.26 3.34
N VAL A 119 -14.45 24.07 3.89
CA VAL A 119 -14.15 23.82 5.30
C VAL A 119 -12.74 23.23 5.37
N ASN A 120 -11.80 24.10 5.73
CA ASN A 120 -10.41 23.72 5.96
C ASN A 120 -10.32 22.61 7.00
N PRO A 121 -9.74 21.45 6.66
CA PRO A 121 -8.33 21.29 6.85
C PRO A 121 -7.62 20.67 5.64
N THR A 122 -6.35 21.03 5.48
CA THR A 122 -5.44 20.49 4.47
C THR A 122 -5.13 19.00 4.63
N SER A 123 -5.74 18.34 5.59
CA SER A 123 -5.70 16.89 5.84
C SER A 123 -6.86 16.52 6.75
N VAL A 124 -7.16 15.23 6.87
CA VAL A 124 -8.15 14.72 7.83
C VAL A 124 -7.66 14.72 9.28
N ALA A 125 -6.46 15.26 9.55
CA ALA A 125 -5.95 15.42 10.91
C ALA A 125 -6.89 16.31 11.75
N GLY A 126 -7.26 15.85 12.95
CA GLY A 126 -8.20 16.52 13.82
C GLY A 126 -9.68 16.38 13.42
N LEU A 127 -9.98 15.57 12.39
CA LEU A 127 -11.36 15.29 12.00
C LEU A 127 -12.02 14.37 13.02
N VAL A 128 -13.23 14.71 13.44
CA VAL A 128 -14.10 13.78 14.20
C VAL A 128 -14.69 12.77 13.21
N THR A 129 -14.45 11.48 13.41
CA THR A 129 -14.85 10.43 12.47
C THR A 129 -16.35 10.31 12.29
N ASP A 130 -17.13 10.67 13.31
CA ASP A 130 -18.61 10.68 13.25
C ASP A 130 -19.15 11.68 12.21
N LYS A 131 -18.33 12.61 11.74
CA LYS A 131 -18.68 13.57 10.69
C LYS A 131 -18.44 13.05 9.27
N ILE A 132 -17.82 11.89 9.12
CA ILE A 132 -17.62 11.27 7.80
C ILE A 132 -18.95 10.72 7.31
N GLN A 133 -19.46 11.28 6.22
CA GLN A 133 -20.79 10.94 5.70
C GLN A 133 -20.89 9.51 5.16
N ASN A 134 -19.85 9.03 4.51
CA ASN A 134 -19.74 7.66 3.99
C ASN A 134 -18.38 7.08 4.33
N PRO A 135 -18.22 6.43 5.50
CA PRO A 135 -16.94 5.84 5.90
C PRO A 135 -16.43 4.76 4.95
N SER A 136 -17.32 4.00 4.31
CA SER A 136 -16.95 2.95 3.35
C SER A 136 -16.56 3.49 1.97
N GLY A 137 -16.95 4.72 1.64
CA GLY A 137 -16.55 5.39 0.40
C GLY A 137 -15.30 6.27 0.56
N PHE A 138 -14.95 6.66 1.79
CA PHE A 138 -13.89 7.63 2.07
C PHE A 138 -12.54 6.96 2.30
N ILE A 139 -11.55 7.23 1.44
CA ILE A 139 -10.18 6.72 1.59
C ILE A 139 -9.50 7.45 2.73
N LEU A 140 -9.01 6.69 3.72
CA LEU A 140 -8.25 7.20 4.86
C LEU A 140 -6.75 7.09 4.65
N PHE A 141 -6.27 5.91 4.23
CA PHE A 141 -4.86 5.64 3.96
C PHE A 141 -4.64 4.97 2.61
N ALA A 142 -3.55 5.32 1.97
CA ALA A 142 -3.06 4.63 0.79
C ALA A 142 -1.54 4.81 0.66
N PRO A 143 -0.85 4.03 -0.19
CA PRO A 143 0.55 4.29 -0.52
C PRO A 143 0.74 5.69 -1.10
N ALA A 144 1.58 6.50 -0.47
CA ALA A 144 1.93 7.85 -0.89
C ALA A 144 3.16 7.79 -1.81
N GLN A 145 2.94 7.90 -3.11
CA GLN A 145 3.98 7.78 -4.12
C GLN A 145 3.86 8.88 -5.17
N ASP A 146 4.95 9.14 -5.90
CA ASP A 146 4.93 10.05 -7.02
C ASP A 146 4.18 9.45 -8.24
N THR A 147 3.92 10.30 -9.22
CA THR A 147 3.22 9.96 -10.45
C THR A 147 4.14 9.56 -11.60
N GLY A 148 5.43 9.39 -11.32
CA GLY A 148 6.42 8.99 -12.31
C GLY A 148 6.17 7.60 -12.90
N SER A 149 6.94 7.20 -13.90
CA SER A 149 6.82 5.89 -14.56
C SER A 149 7.21 4.71 -13.67
N THR A 150 8.00 4.96 -12.64
CA THR A 150 8.43 3.99 -11.63
C THR A 150 7.84 4.35 -10.27
N VAL A 151 7.59 3.33 -9.43
CA VAL A 151 7.13 3.57 -8.06
C VAL A 151 8.25 4.22 -7.27
N LYS A 152 8.01 5.45 -6.82
CA LYS A 152 8.88 6.18 -5.91
C LYS A 152 8.07 6.62 -4.71
N PHE A 153 8.49 6.20 -3.54
CA PHE A 153 7.88 6.65 -2.31
C PHE A 153 8.68 7.84 -1.77
N SER A 154 7.97 8.89 -1.41
CA SER A 154 8.54 10.02 -0.67
C SER A 154 7.96 9.99 0.74
N GLY A 155 8.80 10.23 1.71
CA GLY A 155 8.36 10.38 3.09
C GLY A 155 9.25 9.62 4.05
N THR A 156 9.50 10.31 5.13
CA THR A 156 10.11 9.82 6.35
C THR A 156 9.13 10.08 7.47
N PRO A 157 9.28 9.45 8.64
CA PRO A 157 8.44 9.75 9.79
C PRO A 157 8.46 11.22 10.22
N ALA A 158 9.53 11.94 9.89
CA ALA A 158 9.67 13.36 10.18
C ALA A 158 8.79 14.26 9.28
N ALA A 159 8.24 13.73 8.17
CA ALA A 159 7.35 14.46 7.29
C ALA A 159 5.93 13.91 7.41
N ASN A 160 4.93 14.78 7.54
CA ASN A 160 3.54 14.39 7.39
C ASN A 160 3.29 13.96 5.95
N VAL A 161 3.30 12.66 5.72
CA VAL A 161 3.03 12.11 4.40
C VAL A 161 1.54 12.07 4.19
N THR A 162 1.11 12.71 3.11
CA THR A 162 -0.28 12.74 2.69
C THR A 162 -0.43 12.03 1.36
N VAL A 163 -1.56 11.39 1.16
CA VAL A 163 -1.95 10.81 -0.12
C VAL A 163 -2.95 11.71 -0.81
N TYR A 164 -2.74 11.94 -2.10
CA TYR A 164 -3.63 12.73 -2.93
C TYR A 164 -4.07 11.96 -4.16
N LYS A 165 -5.27 12.25 -4.64
CA LYS A 165 -5.60 11.93 -6.02
C LYS A 165 -4.73 12.78 -6.94
N ASN A 166 -4.08 12.16 -7.90
CA ASN A 166 -3.34 12.86 -8.92
C ASN A 166 -3.84 12.43 -10.30
N GLY A 167 -4.18 13.37 -11.14
CA GLY A 167 -4.93 13.19 -12.38
C GLY A 167 -4.21 12.46 -13.52
N THR A 168 -3.28 11.53 -13.21
CA THR A 168 -2.60 10.70 -14.21
C THR A 168 -3.27 9.33 -14.35
N THR A 169 -3.12 8.73 -15.52
CA THR A 169 -3.70 7.41 -15.83
C THR A 169 -2.97 6.24 -15.17
N SER A 170 -1.79 6.48 -14.61
CA SER A 170 -0.98 5.44 -13.97
C SER A 170 -0.22 6.03 -12.78
N GLY A 171 -0.65 5.69 -11.59
CA GLY A 171 -0.04 6.14 -10.34
C GLY A 171 -0.06 5.06 -9.26
N GLY A 172 -0.58 3.88 -9.58
CA GLY A 172 -0.66 2.74 -8.67
C GLY A 172 0.69 2.15 -8.28
N THR A 173 0.69 1.21 -7.35
CA THR A 173 1.90 0.53 -6.84
C THR A 173 2.21 -0.75 -7.58
N HIS A 174 1.23 -1.41 -8.17
CA HIS A 174 1.35 -2.73 -8.78
C HIS A 174 0.54 -2.87 -10.06
N ASN A 175 0.63 -4.02 -10.70
CA ASN A 175 0.02 -4.31 -12.00
C ASN A 175 0.33 -3.22 -13.03
N ARG A 176 1.62 -2.97 -13.29
CA ARG A 176 2.12 -1.89 -14.17
C ARG A 176 1.61 -0.51 -13.77
N ARG A 177 1.44 -0.27 -12.47
CA ARG A 177 0.97 0.99 -11.87
C ARG A 177 -0.49 1.35 -12.17
N ILE A 178 -1.30 0.39 -12.56
CA ILE A 178 -2.75 0.60 -12.78
C ILE A 178 -3.60 0.19 -11.57
N ARG A 179 -2.99 -0.36 -10.51
CA ARG A 179 -3.70 -0.73 -9.28
C ARG A 179 -2.98 -0.23 -8.04
N ILE A 180 -3.77 0.02 -7.00
CA ILE A 180 -3.32 0.51 -5.69
C ILE A 180 -4.22 -0.09 -4.60
N ASN A 181 -3.65 -0.36 -3.43
CA ASN A 181 -4.44 -0.72 -2.26
C ASN A 181 -4.80 0.53 -1.46
N ALA A 182 -6.00 0.57 -0.91
CA ALA A 182 -6.46 1.64 -0.05
C ALA A 182 -7.16 1.10 1.19
N CYS A 183 -7.06 1.82 2.29
CA CYS A 183 -7.83 1.60 3.51
C CYS A 183 -8.84 2.74 3.65
N PHE A 184 -10.09 2.39 3.89
CA PHE A 184 -11.20 3.32 4.04
C PHE A 184 -11.44 3.66 5.51
N ALA A 185 -12.32 4.62 5.77
CA ALA A 185 -12.54 5.09 7.13
C ALA A 185 -13.27 4.09 8.04
N ASP A 186 -14.00 3.14 7.46
CA ASP A 186 -14.59 1.99 8.16
C ASP A 186 -13.61 0.82 8.37
N ILE A 187 -12.32 1.04 8.06
CA ILE A 187 -11.21 0.09 8.21
C ILE A 187 -11.20 -1.05 7.19
N HIS A 188 -12.14 -1.14 6.28
CA HIS A 188 -11.99 -2.11 5.19
C HIS A 188 -10.85 -1.71 4.26
N VAL A 189 -10.23 -2.69 3.60
CA VAL A 189 -9.17 -2.46 2.63
C VAL A 189 -9.53 -3.08 1.30
N GLU A 190 -9.25 -2.34 0.23
CA GLU A 190 -9.58 -2.75 -1.12
C GLU A 190 -8.41 -2.55 -2.08
N ASN A 191 -8.36 -3.39 -3.12
CA ASN A 191 -7.44 -3.26 -4.23
C ASN A 191 -8.14 -2.57 -5.40
N LEU A 192 -7.91 -1.27 -5.54
CA LEU A 192 -8.57 -0.42 -6.52
C LEU A 192 -7.78 -0.35 -7.84
N THR A 193 -8.49 -0.11 -8.94
CA THR A 193 -7.83 0.43 -10.14
C THR A 193 -7.43 1.87 -9.88
N TRP A 194 -6.38 2.34 -10.56
CA TRP A 194 -5.96 3.72 -10.40
C TRP A 194 -7.04 4.72 -10.79
N THR A 195 -7.80 4.43 -11.85
CA THR A 195 -8.92 5.26 -12.29
C THR A 195 -10.03 5.35 -11.24
N HIS A 196 -10.34 4.23 -10.57
CA HIS A 196 -11.31 4.20 -9.47
C HIS A 196 -10.79 4.96 -8.25
N PHE A 197 -9.51 4.77 -7.91
CA PHE A 197 -8.86 5.45 -6.79
C PHE A 197 -8.91 6.98 -6.91
N ILE A 198 -8.66 7.54 -8.11
CA ILE A 198 -8.68 9.00 -8.32
C ILE A 198 -10.05 9.57 -8.64
N ASN A 199 -11.08 8.72 -8.85
CA ASN A 199 -12.42 9.17 -9.19
C ASN A 199 -13.05 9.92 -8.00
N ASP A 200 -13.57 11.11 -8.29
CA ASP A 200 -14.28 11.97 -7.32
C ASP A 200 -15.54 12.59 -7.94
N SER A 201 -16.05 11.97 -9.00
CA SER A 201 -17.20 12.46 -9.73
C SER A 201 -18.48 12.36 -8.87
N ALA A 202 -19.17 13.47 -8.72
CA ALA A 202 -20.44 13.50 -8.02
C ALA A 202 -21.61 12.88 -8.84
N THR A 203 -21.38 12.64 -10.14
CA THR A 203 -22.40 12.21 -11.11
C THR A 203 -22.10 10.86 -11.75
N ASP A 204 -21.08 10.15 -11.31
CA ASP A 204 -20.74 8.84 -11.84
C ASP A 204 -21.72 7.78 -11.32
N THR A 205 -22.61 7.32 -12.20
CA THR A 205 -23.62 6.29 -11.86
C THR A 205 -23.01 4.90 -11.71
N ASN A 206 -21.81 4.66 -12.26
CA ASN A 206 -21.08 3.39 -12.15
C ASN A 206 -20.24 3.30 -10.87
N ASP A 207 -19.99 4.44 -10.23
CA ASP A 207 -19.23 4.55 -9.00
C ASP A 207 -19.91 5.56 -8.05
N PRO A 208 -21.01 5.18 -7.41
CA PRO A 208 -21.80 6.09 -6.59
C PRO A 208 -21.04 6.62 -5.36
N ASP A 209 -19.98 5.93 -4.94
CA ASP A 209 -19.14 6.32 -3.81
C ASP A 209 -18.00 7.27 -4.21
N ALA A 210 -17.79 7.52 -5.49
CA ALA A 210 -16.73 8.39 -6.00
C ALA A 210 -16.72 9.76 -5.33
N LYS A 211 -17.88 10.36 -5.14
CA LYS A 211 -18.06 11.67 -4.51
C LYS A 211 -17.59 11.75 -3.07
N TYR A 212 -17.59 10.64 -2.33
CA TYR A 212 -17.15 10.57 -0.94
C TYR A 212 -15.66 10.26 -0.80
N ARG A 213 -15.04 9.71 -1.85
CA ARG A 213 -13.72 9.09 -1.80
C ARG A 213 -12.62 9.99 -1.26
N TRP A 214 -12.71 11.27 -1.55
CA TRP A 214 -11.69 12.26 -1.17
C TRP A 214 -12.20 13.39 -0.29
N ASP A 215 -13.52 13.47 -0.08
CA ASP A 215 -14.14 14.51 0.74
C ASP A 215 -14.99 13.86 1.84
N PRO A 216 -14.62 14.00 3.11
CA PRO A 216 -15.35 13.38 4.22
C PRO A 216 -16.74 13.99 4.44
N TYR A 217 -16.99 15.19 3.89
CA TYR A 217 -18.22 15.95 4.12
C TYR A 217 -19.20 15.90 2.93
N GLN A 218 -18.87 15.21 1.86
CA GLN A 218 -19.78 15.02 0.72
C GLN A 218 -20.82 13.92 1.01
N PRO A 219 -21.99 14.03 0.40
CA PRO A 219 -22.44 15.11 -0.42
C PRO A 219 -23.32 16.03 0.40
N TYR A 220 -23.38 17.24 -0.05
CA TYR A 220 -24.52 18.04 0.29
C TYR A 220 -25.59 17.73 -0.75
N PRO A 221 -26.84 17.38 -0.35
CA PRO A 221 -27.93 17.22 -1.28
C PRO A 221 -28.21 18.54 -2.02
#